data_0a3675fbc0288f7d70bc808b27d0d225
#
_entry.id   0a3675fbc0288f7d70bc808b27d0d225
#
_cell.length_a   1.000
_cell.length_b   1.000
_cell.length_c   1.000
_cell.angle_alpha   90.00
_cell.angle_beta   90.00
_cell.angle_gamma   90.00
#
_symmetry.space_group_name_H-M   'P 1'
#
loop_
_entity.id
_entity.type
_entity.pdbx_description
1 polymer ?
#
loop_
_entity_poly.entity_id
_entity_poly.type
_entity_poly.pdbx_seq_one_letter_code
_entity_poly.pdbx_strand_id
1 'polypeptide(L)'
;MERRLRERGHCYGPVPFKTTGAVPYVPWGLKTLYDEMARATSGLRVLLHARFVRALVEGDSIRAVALATRAGEIAVRAPYFVDASGDAALASAAGAPVERGETLQYPSMMFFMQHVDLERALPALFDLNALLERHADGDALPRRSGNIIPTGRPGEVLVAMSRVSVDGRPLDGGDPDELTLGEMLGREQAERLGGFLRTHMPGFEDAFVSDAAPRLGIRETRRIRGRYTLAEEDVLRGRHFDDGICRAAWPIELHVPGGLTEWRFLDDDRWYTVPYRCLVPERIANLLVAGRCVSATSRFAMRSGTRQR
;
A
#
# COMPACT_ATOMS: atom_id res chain seq x y z
N MET A 1 13.13 -9.60 10.14
CA MET A 1 11.66 -9.69 10.18
C MET A 1 11.19 -11.01 9.58
N GLU A 2 11.48 -11.32 8.32
CA GLU A 2 11.09 -12.56 7.61
C GLU A 2 11.45 -13.81 8.43
N ARG A 3 12.69 -13.99 8.88
CA ARG A 3 13.12 -15.12 9.70
C ARG A 3 12.19 -15.35 10.91
N ARG A 4 11.87 -14.30 11.66
CA ARG A 4 10.99 -14.40 12.85
C ARG A 4 9.54 -14.75 12.50
N LEU A 5 9.04 -14.32 11.33
CA LEU A 5 7.72 -14.73 10.84
C LEU A 5 7.74 -16.19 10.40
N ARG A 6 8.80 -16.64 9.75
CA ARG A 6 8.97 -18.03 9.30
C ARG A 6 9.06 -19.00 10.46
N GLU A 7 9.85 -18.67 11.49
CA GLU A 7 9.96 -19.45 12.72
C GLU A 7 8.62 -19.67 13.44
N ARG A 8 7.62 -18.82 13.14
CA ARG A 8 6.26 -18.88 13.69
C ARG A 8 5.21 -19.44 12.73
N GLY A 9 5.61 -19.86 11.55
CA GLY A 9 4.68 -20.30 10.52
C GLY A 9 3.80 -19.18 9.94
N HIS A 10 4.24 -17.92 10.03
CA HIS A 10 3.49 -16.77 9.58
C HIS A 10 3.97 -16.20 8.23
N CYS A 11 4.90 -16.84 7.57
CA CYS A 11 5.26 -16.58 6.18
C CYS A 11 5.87 -17.79 5.51
N TYR A 12 5.84 -17.82 4.21
CA TYR A 12 6.44 -18.87 3.38
C TYR A 12 7.12 -18.25 2.14
N GLY A 13 7.68 -19.09 1.28
CA GLY A 13 8.41 -18.63 0.09
C GLY A 13 9.89 -18.37 0.36
N PRO A 14 10.60 -17.54 -0.38
CA PRO A 14 10.04 -16.65 -1.42
C PRO A 14 9.35 -17.41 -2.56
N VAL A 15 8.33 -16.80 -3.12
CA VAL A 15 7.65 -17.29 -4.32
C VAL A 15 7.98 -16.38 -5.50
N PRO A 16 8.15 -16.91 -6.70
CA PRO A 16 8.37 -16.09 -7.89
C PRO A 16 7.20 -15.14 -8.12
N PHE A 17 7.51 -13.90 -8.38
CA PHE A 17 6.52 -12.89 -8.76
C PHE A 17 7.10 -12.03 -9.88
N LYS A 18 6.69 -12.30 -11.12
CA LYS A 18 7.20 -11.63 -12.33
C LYS A 18 8.75 -11.72 -12.39
N THR A 19 9.45 -10.59 -12.41
CA THR A 19 10.94 -10.52 -12.43
C THR A 19 11.56 -10.46 -11.03
N THR A 20 10.80 -10.69 -9.98
CA THR A 20 11.28 -10.62 -8.59
C THR A 20 10.67 -11.73 -7.74
N GLY A 21 11.01 -11.77 -6.46
CA GLY A 21 10.42 -12.68 -5.47
C GLY A 21 9.55 -11.93 -4.47
N ALA A 22 8.49 -12.58 -4.03
CA ALA A 22 7.62 -12.11 -2.96
C ALA A 22 7.62 -13.10 -1.79
N VAL A 23 7.46 -12.58 -0.58
CA VAL A 23 7.30 -13.39 0.64
C VAL A 23 5.89 -13.17 1.16
N PRO A 24 4.95 -14.09 0.84
CA PRO A 24 3.61 -14.04 1.41
C PRO A 24 3.65 -14.22 2.92
N TYR A 25 2.83 -13.48 3.63
CA TYR A 25 2.78 -13.53 5.10
C TYR A 25 1.35 -13.40 5.63
N VAL A 26 1.15 -13.91 6.83
CA VAL A 26 -0.11 -13.75 7.58
C VAL A 26 -0.13 -12.39 8.25
N PRO A 27 -1.06 -11.48 7.91
CA PRO A 27 -1.10 -10.12 8.48
C PRO A 27 -1.16 -10.08 10.02
N TRP A 28 -1.88 -11.03 10.63
CA TRP A 28 -1.90 -11.18 12.08
C TRP A 28 -0.49 -11.40 12.67
N GLY A 29 0.28 -12.32 12.07
CA GLY A 29 1.64 -12.60 12.52
C GLY A 29 2.57 -11.38 12.42
N LEU A 30 2.39 -10.55 11.38
CA LEU A 30 3.16 -9.32 11.25
C LEU A 30 2.76 -8.29 12.33
N LYS A 31 1.47 -8.12 12.62
CA LYS A 31 1.00 -7.23 13.70
C LYS A 31 1.59 -7.60 15.05
N THR A 32 1.48 -8.87 15.43
CA THR A 32 2.01 -9.36 16.71
C THR A 32 3.52 -9.25 16.80
N LEU A 33 4.23 -9.46 15.67
CA LEU A 33 5.68 -9.26 15.62
C LEU A 33 6.07 -7.80 15.83
N TYR A 34 5.33 -6.85 15.25
CA TYR A 34 5.58 -5.42 15.51
C TYR A 34 5.31 -5.05 16.97
N ASP A 35 4.25 -5.56 17.59
CA ASP A 35 3.96 -5.33 19.01
C ASP A 35 5.10 -5.81 19.92
N GLU A 36 5.62 -7.01 19.65
CA GLU A 36 6.78 -7.53 20.38
C GLU A 36 8.03 -6.69 20.17
N MET A 37 8.32 -6.30 18.92
CA MET A 37 9.48 -5.47 18.62
C MET A 37 9.39 -4.13 19.34
N ALA A 38 8.22 -3.52 19.34
CA ALA A 38 7.98 -2.27 20.03
C ALA A 38 8.18 -2.41 21.55
N ARG A 39 7.62 -3.46 22.15
CA ARG A 39 7.75 -3.72 23.60
C ARG A 39 9.17 -4.07 24.02
N ALA A 40 9.93 -4.71 23.15
CA ALA A 40 11.32 -5.09 23.41
C ALA A 40 12.32 -3.94 23.19
N THR A 41 11.90 -2.83 22.58
CA THR A 41 12.78 -1.70 22.26
C THR A 41 12.80 -0.71 23.42
N SER A 42 13.91 -0.63 24.13
CA SER A 42 14.09 0.33 25.23
C SER A 42 13.99 1.77 24.69
N GLY A 43 13.33 2.63 25.47
CA GLY A 43 13.14 4.04 25.13
C GLY A 43 12.07 4.32 24.07
N LEU A 44 11.47 3.28 23.46
CA LEU A 44 10.35 3.45 22.53
C LEU A 44 9.02 3.56 23.29
N ARG A 45 8.28 4.62 23.01
CA ARG A 45 6.89 4.79 23.46
C ARG A 45 5.95 4.73 22.26
N VAL A 46 5.03 3.79 22.25
CA VAL A 46 3.96 3.67 21.24
C VAL A 46 2.67 4.25 21.81
N LEU A 47 1.98 5.06 21.02
CA LEU A 47 0.67 5.60 21.33
C LEU A 47 -0.31 5.13 20.24
N LEU A 48 -1.14 4.14 20.56
CA LEU A 48 -2.26 3.73 19.72
C LEU A 48 -3.47 4.63 19.96
N HIS A 49 -4.37 4.70 18.98
CA HIS A 49 -5.56 5.56 19.02
C HIS A 49 -5.24 7.05 19.27
N ALA A 50 -4.06 7.49 18.83
CA ALA A 50 -3.66 8.88 18.84
C ALA A 50 -3.62 9.38 17.39
N ARG A 51 -4.39 10.43 17.09
CA ARG A 51 -4.50 11.01 15.75
C ARG A 51 -3.81 12.36 15.69
N PHE A 52 -2.96 12.58 14.70
CA PHE A 52 -2.37 13.88 14.42
C PHE A 52 -3.47 14.92 14.10
N VAL A 53 -3.36 16.11 14.69
CA VAL A 53 -4.30 17.23 14.51
C VAL A 53 -3.62 18.41 13.85
N ARG A 54 -2.51 18.92 14.43
CA ARG A 54 -1.80 20.08 13.93
C ARG A 54 -0.34 20.10 14.36
N ALA A 55 0.47 20.88 13.65
CA ALA A 55 1.85 21.21 14.00
C ALA A 55 1.92 22.63 14.59
N LEU A 56 2.79 22.80 15.59
CA LEU A 56 3.24 24.13 16.05
C LEU A 56 4.62 24.37 15.43
N VAL A 57 4.73 25.38 14.61
CA VAL A 57 5.94 25.70 13.85
C VAL A 57 6.45 27.09 14.23
N GLU A 58 7.75 27.24 14.37
CA GLU A 58 8.45 28.51 14.54
C GLU A 58 9.56 28.58 13.49
N GLY A 59 9.49 29.57 12.60
CA GLY A 59 10.41 29.69 11.49
C GLY A 59 10.31 28.51 10.54
N ASP A 60 11.36 27.75 10.43
CA ASP A 60 11.48 26.53 9.61
C ASP A 60 11.46 25.24 10.43
N SER A 61 11.07 25.29 11.69
CA SER A 61 11.19 24.14 12.59
C SER A 61 9.89 23.84 13.34
N ILE A 62 9.51 22.58 13.40
CA ILE A 62 8.40 22.09 14.22
C ILE A 62 8.85 22.09 15.68
N ARG A 63 8.07 22.70 16.58
CA ARG A 63 8.29 22.74 18.02
C ARG A 63 7.50 21.66 18.75
N ALA A 64 6.31 21.38 18.26
CA ALA A 64 5.44 20.36 18.82
C ALA A 64 4.43 19.87 17.78
N VAL A 65 3.88 18.71 18.02
CA VAL A 65 2.68 18.20 17.33
C VAL A 65 1.56 17.98 18.34
N ALA A 66 0.34 18.31 17.96
CA ALA A 66 -0.84 18.02 18.75
C ALA A 66 -1.49 16.72 18.25
N LEU A 67 -1.83 15.85 19.19
CA LEU A 67 -2.48 14.57 18.95
C LEU A 67 -3.81 14.52 19.68
N ALA A 68 -4.90 14.19 18.99
CA ALA A 68 -6.17 13.86 19.61
C ALA A 68 -6.15 12.43 20.14
N THR A 69 -6.57 12.25 21.38
CA THR A 69 -6.72 10.96 22.05
C THR A 69 -8.09 10.87 22.71
N ARG A 70 -8.46 9.72 23.25
CA ARG A 70 -9.70 9.59 24.03
C ARG A 70 -9.71 10.41 25.33
N ALA A 71 -8.52 10.77 25.83
CA ALA A 71 -8.38 11.60 27.04
C ALA A 71 -8.26 13.10 26.70
N GLY A 72 -8.52 13.50 25.47
CA GLY A 72 -8.34 14.86 25.00
C GLY A 72 -7.10 15.05 24.14
N GLU A 73 -6.73 16.29 23.90
CA GLU A 73 -5.58 16.65 23.07
C GLU A 73 -4.31 16.68 23.93
N ILE A 74 -3.24 16.11 23.39
CA ILE A 74 -1.91 16.13 24.00
C ILE A 74 -0.91 16.76 23.05
N ALA A 75 0.13 17.41 23.56
CA ALA A 75 1.24 17.94 22.79
C ALA A 75 2.49 17.06 22.97
N VAL A 76 3.12 16.72 21.85
CA VAL A 76 4.40 15.99 21.84
C VAL A 76 5.48 16.90 21.29
N ARG A 77 6.56 17.06 22.04
CA ARG A 77 7.76 17.82 21.67
C ARG A 77 8.91 16.87 21.38
N ALA A 78 9.67 17.16 20.35
CA ALA A 78 10.86 16.42 19.97
C ALA A 78 11.84 17.34 19.21
N PRO A 79 13.14 17.02 19.17
CA PRO A 79 14.09 17.74 18.33
C PRO A 79 13.88 17.45 16.83
N TYR A 80 13.42 16.24 16.49
CA TYR A 80 13.14 15.79 15.12
C TYR A 80 11.82 15.07 15.01
N PHE A 81 11.22 15.15 13.84
CA PHE A 81 9.93 14.52 13.52
C PHE A 81 10.05 13.68 12.24
N VAL A 82 9.31 12.58 12.17
CA VAL A 82 9.18 11.77 10.97
C VAL A 82 7.70 11.63 10.62
N ASP A 83 7.31 12.15 9.46
CA ASP A 83 5.97 11.96 8.91
C ASP A 83 5.91 10.64 8.13
N ALA A 84 5.33 9.63 8.74
CA ALA A 84 5.06 8.34 8.11
C ALA A 84 3.56 8.10 7.88
N SER A 85 2.75 9.18 7.82
CA SER A 85 1.30 9.11 7.63
C SER A 85 0.89 8.48 6.29
N GLY A 86 1.77 8.55 5.29
CA GLY A 86 1.48 8.15 3.91
C GLY A 86 0.75 9.24 3.12
N ASP A 87 0.31 10.31 3.78
CA ASP A 87 -0.50 11.40 3.21
C ASP A 87 0.18 12.77 3.35
N ALA A 88 1.46 12.79 3.79
CA ALA A 88 2.22 13.99 4.11
C ALA A 88 1.44 14.93 5.08
N ALA A 89 0.74 14.35 6.04
CA ALA A 89 -0.17 15.10 6.90
C ALA A 89 0.56 16.11 7.79
N LEU A 90 1.65 15.67 8.45
CA LEU A 90 2.48 16.55 9.26
C LEU A 90 3.27 17.54 8.39
N ALA A 91 3.84 17.07 7.29
CA ALA A 91 4.60 17.90 6.37
C ALA A 91 3.75 19.06 5.82
N SER A 92 2.55 18.77 5.34
CA SER A 92 1.59 19.75 4.87
C SER A 92 1.17 20.74 5.96
N ALA A 93 0.83 20.24 7.16
CA ALA A 93 0.44 21.09 8.29
C ALA A 93 1.59 21.97 8.81
N ALA A 94 2.83 21.55 8.62
CA ALA A 94 4.02 22.30 8.96
C ALA A 94 4.43 23.35 7.89
N GLY A 95 3.74 23.38 6.75
CA GLY A 95 4.03 24.32 5.66
C GLY A 95 5.18 23.85 4.74
N ALA A 96 5.55 22.57 4.78
CA ALA A 96 6.42 22.00 3.77
C ALA A 96 5.69 21.95 2.41
N PRO A 97 6.39 22.24 1.28
CA PRO A 97 5.80 22.10 -0.03
C PRO A 97 5.37 20.65 -0.29
N VAL A 98 4.13 20.48 -0.70
CA VAL A 98 3.57 19.18 -1.07
C VAL A 98 3.00 19.23 -2.49
N GLU A 99 2.99 18.07 -3.13
CA GLU A 99 2.45 17.89 -4.48
C GLU A 99 1.37 16.80 -4.45
N ARG A 100 0.45 16.90 -5.39
CA ARG A 100 -0.55 15.88 -5.68
C ARG A 100 -0.48 15.54 -7.17
N GLY A 101 -0.62 14.28 -7.51
CA GLY A 101 -0.72 13.85 -8.90
C GLY A 101 -1.98 14.41 -9.56
N GLU A 102 -1.89 14.77 -10.84
CA GLU A 102 -3.05 15.16 -11.64
C GLU A 102 -4.10 14.07 -11.71
N THR A 103 -3.65 12.83 -11.79
CA THR A 103 -4.49 11.63 -11.77
C THR A 103 -4.02 10.72 -10.64
N LEU A 104 -4.90 10.41 -9.71
CA LEU A 104 -4.62 9.49 -8.60
C LEU A 104 -4.71 8.03 -9.07
N GLN A 105 -4.13 7.11 -8.29
CA GLN A 105 -4.32 5.69 -8.48
C GLN A 105 -5.60 5.19 -7.84
N TYR A 106 -6.24 4.21 -8.49
CA TYR A 106 -7.42 3.55 -7.92
C TYR A 106 -7.05 2.78 -6.65
N PRO A 107 -7.74 3.01 -5.54
CA PRO A 107 -7.59 2.23 -4.34
C PRO A 107 -8.23 0.84 -4.47
N SER A 108 -7.87 -0.04 -3.54
CA SER A 108 -8.38 -1.41 -3.51
C SER A 108 -8.77 -1.82 -2.10
N MET A 109 -9.86 -2.57 -1.98
CA MET A 109 -10.22 -3.30 -0.78
C MET A 109 -9.74 -4.75 -0.95
N MET A 110 -8.73 -5.17 -0.20
CA MET A 110 -8.36 -6.58 -0.13
C MET A 110 -9.25 -7.30 0.85
N PHE A 111 -9.57 -8.56 0.58
CA PHE A 111 -10.42 -9.37 1.47
C PHE A 111 -9.94 -10.81 1.52
N PHE A 112 -10.36 -11.51 2.55
CA PHE A 112 -10.05 -12.92 2.75
C PHE A 112 -11.25 -13.79 2.42
N MET A 113 -10.96 -14.95 1.84
CA MET A 113 -11.93 -16.03 1.72
C MET A 113 -11.41 -17.28 2.42
N GLN A 114 -12.30 -17.99 3.06
CA GLN A 114 -12.06 -19.27 3.73
C GLN A 114 -12.90 -20.40 3.11
N HIS A 115 -12.62 -21.64 3.49
CA HIS A 115 -13.20 -22.86 2.91
C HIS A 115 -12.88 -23.05 1.42
N VAL A 116 -11.75 -22.52 0.95
CA VAL A 116 -11.26 -22.76 -0.40
C VAL A 116 -10.57 -24.13 -0.45
N ASP A 117 -11.01 -24.97 -1.38
CA ASP A 117 -10.29 -26.21 -1.74
C ASP A 117 -9.05 -25.82 -2.58
N LEU A 118 -7.91 -25.71 -1.90
CA LEU A 118 -6.66 -25.26 -2.53
C LEU A 118 -6.12 -26.26 -3.56
N GLU A 119 -6.40 -27.55 -3.45
CA GLU A 119 -5.94 -28.55 -4.44
C GLU A 119 -6.61 -28.30 -5.80
N ARG A 120 -7.89 -27.95 -5.80
CA ARG A 120 -8.64 -27.61 -7.00
C ARG A 120 -8.42 -26.17 -7.45
N ALA A 121 -8.27 -25.24 -6.51
CA ALA A 121 -8.12 -23.82 -6.80
C ALA A 121 -6.76 -23.47 -7.41
N LEU A 122 -5.64 -23.97 -6.87
CA LEU A 122 -4.29 -23.58 -7.29
C LEU A 122 -4.02 -23.75 -8.79
N PRO A 123 -4.38 -24.87 -9.44
CA PRO A 123 -4.23 -24.99 -10.89
C PRO A 123 -5.08 -23.98 -11.66
N ALA A 124 -6.30 -23.69 -11.20
CA ALA A 124 -7.22 -22.77 -11.86
C ALA A 124 -6.79 -21.31 -11.75
N LEU A 125 -5.96 -20.94 -10.75
CA LEU A 125 -5.44 -19.57 -10.61
C LEU A 125 -4.57 -19.13 -11.79
N PHE A 126 -3.95 -20.05 -12.54
CA PHE A 126 -3.19 -19.70 -13.75
C PHE A 126 -4.09 -19.11 -14.84
N ASP A 127 -5.37 -19.47 -14.88
CA ASP A 127 -6.35 -18.99 -15.83
C ASP A 127 -7.22 -17.85 -15.30
N LEU A 128 -6.94 -17.33 -14.09
CA LEU A 128 -7.75 -16.31 -13.44
C LEU A 128 -8.00 -15.09 -14.33
N ASN A 129 -6.97 -14.55 -14.99
CA ASN A 129 -7.14 -13.38 -15.84
C ASN A 129 -7.98 -13.70 -17.09
N ALA A 130 -7.87 -14.90 -17.66
CA ALA A 130 -8.71 -15.33 -18.76
C ALA A 130 -10.18 -15.54 -18.31
N LEU A 131 -10.39 -16.02 -17.10
CA LEU A 131 -11.72 -16.09 -16.49
C LEU A 131 -12.34 -14.70 -16.32
N LEU A 132 -11.60 -13.77 -15.74
CA LEU A 132 -12.05 -12.39 -15.54
C LEU A 132 -12.38 -11.69 -16.88
N GLU A 133 -11.58 -11.90 -17.91
CA GLU A 133 -11.82 -11.32 -19.23
C GLU A 133 -13.08 -11.89 -19.89
N ARG A 134 -13.34 -13.19 -19.76
CA ARG A 134 -14.58 -13.80 -20.31
C ARG A 134 -15.86 -13.27 -19.66
N HIS A 135 -15.78 -12.81 -18.43
CA HIS A 135 -16.93 -12.32 -17.65
C HIS A 135 -16.95 -10.80 -17.46
N ALA A 136 -16.02 -10.07 -18.11
CA ALA A 136 -15.82 -8.65 -17.87
C ALA A 136 -17.04 -7.77 -18.12
N ASP A 137 -17.83 -8.12 -19.13
CA ASP A 137 -18.97 -7.31 -19.59
C ASP A 137 -20.30 -7.75 -18.95
N GLY A 138 -20.39 -9.00 -18.48
CA GLY A 138 -21.64 -9.58 -17.93
C GLY A 138 -21.76 -9.43 -16.41
N ASP A 139 -20.68 -9.59 -15.68
CA ASP A 139 -20.69 -9.66 -14.20
C ASP A 139 -20.33 -8.33 -13.52
N ALA A 140 -20.23 -7.24 -14.27
CA ALA A 140 -19.87 -5.90 -13.77
C ALA A 140 -18.61 -5.91 -12.88
N LEU A 141 -17.58 -6.64 -13.31
CA LEU A 141 -16.33 -6.79 -12.55
C LEU A 141 -15.56 -5.46 -12.50
N PRO A 142 -14.99 -5.10 -11.34
CA PRO A 142 -14.30 -3.82 -11.17
C PRO A 142 -12.99 -3.73 -11.96
N ARG A 143 -12.46 -4.88 -12.40
CA ARG A 143 -11.24 -4.96 -13.20
C ARG A 143 -11.11 -6.32 -13.90
N ARG A 144 -10.33 -6.33 -15.00
CA ARG A 144 -10.08 -7.52 -15.85
C ARG A 144 -8.83 -8.32 -15.44
N SER A 145 -8.26 -8.04 -14.31
CA SER A 145 -7.08 -8.74 -13.79
C SER A 145 -7.09 -8.75 -12.27
N GLY A 146 -6.45 -9.72 -11.67
CA GLY A 146 -6.38 -9.82 -10.22
C GLY A 146 -5.34 -10.81 -9.75
N ASN A 147 -5.21 -10.88 -8.43
CA ASN A 147 -4.38 -11.88 -7.77
C ASN A 147 -5.16 -12.51 -6.63
N ILE A 148 -5.03 -13.81 -6.49
CA ILE A 148 -5.47 -14.58 -5.33
C ILE A 148 -4.22 -15.23 -4.74
N ILE A 149 -3.98 -15.00 -3.47
CA ILE A 149 -2.74 -15.36 -2.80
C ILE A 149 -3.07 -16.26 -1.61
N PRO A 150 -2.70 -17.55 -1.62
CA PRO A 150 -2.80 -18.40 -0.45
C PRO A 150 -2.05 -17.78 0.73
N THR A 151 -2.63 -17.78 1.91
CA THR A 151 -2.02 -17.16 3.10
C THR A 151 -1.06 -18.11 3.83
N GLY A 152 -1.03 -19.38 3.45
CA GLY A 152 -0.35 -20.44 4.18
C GLY A 152 -1.20 -21.09 5.28
N ARG A 153 -2.42 -20.61 5.50
CA ARG A 153 -3.44 -21.30 6.33
C ARG A 153 -4.28 -22.20 5.45
N PRO A 154 -4.66 -23.40 5.93
CA PRO A 154 -5.52 -24.30 5.19
C PRO A 154 -6.82 -23.62 4.75
N GLY A 155 -7.13 -23.67 3.47
CA GLY A 155 -8.38 -23.15 2.91
C GLY A 155 -8.53 -21.62 2.96
N GLU A 156 -7.48 -20.86 3.27
CA GLU A 156 -7.55 -19.38 3.33
C GLU A 156 -6.74 -18.74 2.21
N VAL A 157 -7.37 -17.79 1.52
CA VAL A 157 -6.73 -16.98 0.48
C VAL A 157 -6.99 -15.49 0.73
N LEU A 158 -6.03 -14.65 0.32
CA LEU A 158 -6.20 -13.21 0.18
C LEU A 158 -6.56 -12.89 -1.28
N VAL A 159 -7.65 -12.16 -1.48
CA VAL A 159 -8.14 -11.73 -2.79
C VAL A 159 -7.81 -10.26 -3.02
N ALA A 160 -7.06 -9.97 -4.08
CA ALA A 160 -6.64 -8.64 -4.51
C ALA A 160 -7.20 -8.34 -5.91
N MET A 161 -8.52 -8.25 -6.01
CA MET A 161 -9.26 -8.11 -7.28
C MET A 161 -10.13 -6.85 -7.34
N SER A 162 -10.33 -6.13 -6.24
CA SER A 162 -11.14 -4.93 -6.24
C SER A 162 -10.43 -3.73 -6.88
N ARG A 163 -11.23 -2.78 -7.36
CA ARG A 163 -10.80 -1.48 -7.84
C ARG A 163 -11.91 -0.48 -7.54
N VAL A 164 -11.72 0.32 -6.51
CA VAL A 164 -12.76 1.25 -6.07
C VAL A 164 -12.66 2.56 -6.83
N SER A 165 -13.79 3.04 -7.32
CA SER A 165 -13.92 4.31 -8.04
C SER A 165 -15.17 5.04 -7.58
N VAL A 166 -15.15 6.36 -7.69
CA VAL A 166 -16.32 7.23 -7.54
C VAL A 166 -16.53 7.92 -8.88
N ASP A 167 -17.71 7.77 -9.45
CA ASP A 167 -18.07 8.29 -10.80
C ASP A 167 -17.04 7.90 -11.88
N GLY A 168 -16.51 6.68 -11.81
CA GLY A 168 -15.54 6.15 -12.76
C GLY A 168 -14.11 6.69 -12.61
N ARG A 169 -13.85 7.59 -11.68
CA ARG A 169 -12.51 8.13 -11.37
C ARG A 169 -11.93 7.58 -10.06
N PRO A 170 -10.61 7.62 -9.88
CA PRO A 170 -10.00 7.34 -8.57
C PRO A 170 -10.51 8.32 -7.53
N LEU A 171 -10.84 7.82 -6.34
CA LEU A 171 -11.26 8.67 -5.23
C LEU A 171 -10.08 9.41 -4.59
N ASP A 172 -10.38 10.54 -3.98
CA ASP A 172 -9.46 11.27 -3.11
C ASP A 172 -9.44 10.68 -1.70
N GLY A 173 -8.40 9.96 -1.35
CA GLY A 173 -8.21 9.44 0.02
C GLY A 173 -7.97 10.52 1.08
N GLY A 174 -7.86 11.79 0.69
CA GLY A 174 -7.78 12.94 1.59
C GLY A 174 -9.14 13.61 1.85
N ASP A 175 -10.16 13.27 1.05
CA ASP A 175 -11.54 13.73 1.22
C ASP A 175 -12.32 12.73 2.10
N PRO A 176 -12.90 13.16 3.22
CA PRO A 176 -13.58 12.24 4.15
C PRO A 176 -14.87 11.63 3.57
N ASP A 177 -15.58 12.33 2.71
CA ASP A 177 -16.82 11.84 2.11
C ASP A 177 -16.53 10.81 1.03
N GLU A 178 -15.56 11.10 0.13
CA GLU A 178 -15.11 10.14 -0.87
C GLU A 178 -14.47 8.90 -0.23
N LEU A 179 -13.69 9.06 0.83
CA LEU A 179 -13.11 7.94 1.57
C LEU A 179 -14.19 7.08 2.22
N THR A 180 -15.20 7.69 2.82
CA THR A 180 -16.34 6.97 3.43
C THR A 180 -17.09 6.17 2.39
N LEU A 181 -17.44 6.78 1.26
CA LEU A 181 -18.08 6.09 0.14
C LEU A 181 -17.19 4.97 -0.40
N GLY A 182 -15.89 5.22 -0.55
CA GLY A 182 -14.91 4.24 -1.01
C GLY A 182 -14.80 3.01 -0.11
N GLU A 183 -14.88 3.19 1.21
CA GLU A 183 -14.92 2.09 2.19
C GLU A 183 -16.18 1.21 1.98
N MET A 184 -17.34 1.82 1.76
CA MET A 184 -18.60 1.11 1.53
C MET A 184 -18.57 0.35 0.20
N LEU A 185 -18.18 1.02 -0.88
CA LEU A 185 -18.05 0.42 -2.21
C LEU A 185 -17.00 -0.70 -2.25
N GLY A 186 -15.91 -0.54 -1.48
CA GLY A 186 -14.90 -1.58 -1.36
C GLY A 186 -15.42 -2.87 -0.76
N ARG A 187 -16.23 -2.79 0.31
CA ARG A 187 -16.88 -3.96 0.92
C ARG A 187 -17.95 -4.57 0.00
N GLU A 188 -18.72 -3.75 -0.68
CA GLU A 188 -19.67 -4.24 -1.69
C GLU A 188 -18.97 -5.00 -2.82
N GLN A 189 -17.84 -4.48 -3.31
CA GLN A 189 -17.04 -5.20 -4.30
C GLN A 189 -16.48 -6.51 -3.77
N ALA A 190 -16.08 -6.59 -2.49
CA ALA A 190 -15.60 -7.83 -1.89
C ALA A 190 -16.70 -8.91 -1.90
N GLU A 191 -17.92 -8.56 -1.51
CA GLU A 191 -19.06 -9.50 -1.56
C GLU A 191 -19.37 -9.96 -2.98
N ARG A 192 -19.42 -9.05 -3.96
CA ARG A 192 -19.69 -9.41 -5.36
C ARG A 192 -18.60 -10.30 -5.94
N LEU A 193 -17.33 -9.97 -5.68
CA LEU A 193 -16.19 -10.78 -6.12
C LEU A 193 -16.15 -12.15 -5.45
N GLY A 194 -16.52 -12.23 -4.16
CA GLY A 194 -16.69 -13.49 -3.46
C GLY A 194 -17.77 -14.36 -4.11
N GLY A 195 -18.91 -13.78 -4.43
CA GLY A 195 -19.99 -14.45 -5.18
C GLY A 195 -19.55 -14.92 -6.57
N PHE A 196 -18.83 -14.06 -7.31
CA PHE A 196 -18.27 -14.43 -8.62
C PHE A 196 -17.31 -15.61 -8.52
N LEU A 197 -16.40 -15.60 -7.57
CA LEU A 197 -15.43 -16.70 -7.38
C LEU A 197 -16.12 -18.01 -7.03
N ARG A 198 -17.14 -18.00 -6.17
CA ARG A 198 -17.93 -19.20 -5.85
C ARG A 198 -18.61 -19.82 -7.07
N THR A 199 -19.07 -18.98 -7.99
CA THR A 199 -19.82 -19.44 -9.18
C THR A 199 -18.89 -19.93 -10.29
N HIS A 200 -17.72 -19.32 -10.45
CA HIS A 200 -16.92 -19.50 -11.66
C HIS A 200 -15.52 -20.09 -11.42
N MET A 201 -15.05 -20.17 -10.16
CA MET A 201 -13.69 -20.60 -9.86
C MET A 201 -13.68 -21.96 -9.20
N PRO A 202 -13.06 -22.99 -9.81
CA PRO A 202 -12.94 -24.31 -9.19
C PRO A 202 -12.29 -24.24 -7.79
N GLY A 203 -12.89 -24.95 -6.84
CA GLY A 203 -12.42 -24.97 -5.46
C GLY A 203 -12.95 -23.83 -4.58
N PHE A 204 -13.79 -22.93 -5.12
CA PHE A 204 -14.41 -21.84 -4.36
C PHE A 204 -15.90 -22.06 -4.08
N GLU A 205 -16.46 -23.18 -4.45
CA GLU A 205 -17.90 -23.45 -4.39
C GLU A 205 -18.47 -23.26 -2.97
N ASP A 206 -17.76 -23.71 -1.96
CA ASP A 206 -18.12 -23.61 -0.53
C ASP A 206 -17.43 -22.45 0.20
N ALA A 207 -16.63 -21.65 -0.52
CA ALA A 207 -15.89 -20.56 0.08
C ALA A 207 -16.78 -19.37 0.44
N PHE A 208 -16.39 -18.61 1.45
CA PHE A 208 -17.07 -17.39 1.87
C PHE A 208 -16.07 -16.28 2.17
N VAL A 209 -16.52 -15.02 2.04
CA VAL A 209 -15.74 -13.86 2.48
C VAL A 209 -15.72 -13.86 4.01
N SER A 210 -14.55 -14.04 4.61
CA SER A 210 -14.40 -14.13 6.07
C SER A 210 -14.04 -12.82 6.72
N ASP A 211 -13.33 -11.93 6.02
CA ASP A 211 -12.93 -10.61 6.52
C ASP A 211 -12.44 -9.74 5.35
N ALA A 212 -12.42 -8.45 5.55
CA ALA A 212 -11.83 -7.49 4.62
C ALA A 212 -10.70 -6.70 5.31
N ALA A 213 -9.86 -6.05 4.51
CA ALA A 213 -8.87 -5.14 5.06
C ALA A 213 -9.56 -4.07 5.94
N PRO A 214 -8.99 -3.71 7.10
CA PRO A 214 -9.61 -2.77 8.05
C PRO A 214 -9.77 -1.36 7.50
N ARG A 215 -9.15 -1.09 6.36
CA ARG A 215 -9.24 0.18 5.63
C ARG A 215 -9.03 -0.05 4.15
N LEU A 216 -9.64 0.81 3.34
CA LEU A 216 -9.37 0.89 1.92
C LEU A 216 -7.88 1.17 1.67
N GLY A 217 -7.27 0.43 0.78
CA GLY A 217 -5.86 0.57 0.40
C GLY A 217 -5.63 1.77 -0.50
N ILE A 218 -5.53 2.95 0.07
CA ILE A 218 -5.18 4.18 -0.65
C ILE A 218 -3.72 4.11 -1.11
N ARG A 219 -3.50 4.37 -2.39
CA ARG A 219 -2.16 4.26 -3.00
C ARG A 219 -1.43 5.58 -3.06
N GLU A 220 -2.18 6.68 -3.20
CA GLU A 220 -1.61 8.01 -3.35
C GLU A 220 -2.58 9.08 -2.83
N THR A 221 -2.03 10.10 -2.18
CA THR A 221 -2.69 11.36 -1.85
C THR A 221 -1.74 12.51 -2.14
N ARG A 222 -0.92 12.90 -1.17
CA ARG A 222 0.10 13.95 -1.28
C ARG A 222 1.50 13.38 -1.10
N ARG A 223 2.47 14.00 -1.75
CA ARG A 223 3.92 13.77 -1.57
C ARG A 223 4.59 15.07 -1.19
N ILE A 224 5.70 15.00 -0.49
CA ILE A 224 6.54 16.18 -0.29
C ILE A 224 7.30 16.55 -1.57
N ARG A 225 7.67 17.83 -1.71
CA ARG A 225 8.82 18.23 -2.51
C ARG A 225 10.06 18.13 -1.64
N GLY A 226 10.89 17.14 -1.97
CA GLY A 226 12.11 16.83 -1.27
C GLY A 226 13.35 17.43 -1.96
N ARG A 227 14.48 17.37 -1.27
CA ARG A 227 15.77 17.82 -1.82
C ARG A 227 16.23 17.00 -3.05
N TYR A 228 15.61 15.87 -3.28
CA TYR A 228 15.69 15.10 -4.50
C TYR A 228 14.33 14.47 -4.78
N THR A 229 13.96 14.39 -6.05
CA THR A 229 12.74 13.70 -6.48
C THR A 229 13.12 12.44 -7.23
N LEU A 230 12.82 11.27 -6.66
CA LEU A 230 13.09 9.98 -7.30
C LEU A 230 12.31 9.88 -8.62
N ALA A 231 13.04 9.75 -9.70
CA ALA A 231 12.47 9.69 -11.03
C ALA A 231 12.24 8.25 -11.50
N GLU A 232 11.33 8.09 -12.46
CA GLU A 232 11.08 6.82 -13.13
C GLU A 232 12.35 6.20 -13.69
N GLU A 233 13.20 7.02 -14.32
CA GLU A 233 14.46 6.55 -14.91
C GLU A 233 15.46 6.03 -13.89
N ASP A 234 15.47 6.59 -12.67
CA ASP A 234 16.32 6.10 -11.58
C ASP A 234 15.98 4.65 -11.24
N VAL A 235 14.68 4.35 -11.25
CA VAL A 235 14.17 2.98 -10.97
C VAL A 235 14.50 2.05 -12.12
N LEU A 236 14.13 2.39 -13.34
CA LEU A 236 14.29 1.52 -14.51
C LEU A 236 15.75 1.22 -14.85
N ARG A 237 16.63 2.20 -14.59
CA ARG A 237 18.07 2.02 -14.77
C ARG A 237 18.77 1.32 -13.60
N GLY A 238 18.05 0.99 -12.53
CA GLY A 238 18.64 0.40 -11.34
C GLY A 238 19.66 1.32 -10.69
N ARG A 239 19.35 2.64 -10.56
CA ARG A 239 20.34 3.62 -10.11
C ARG A 239 20.69 3.43 -8.64
N HIS A 240 22.01 3.46 -8.35
CA HIS A 240 22.52 3.47 -6.98
C HIS A 240 22.96 4.88 -6.62
N PHE A 241 22.56 5.35 -5.47
CA PHE A 241 22.91 6.66 -4.93
C PHE A 241 23.86 6.50 -3.73
N ASP A 242 24.82 7.40 -3.60
CA ASP A 242 25.80 7.39 -2.48
C ASP A 242 25.10 7.56 -1.12
N ASP A 243 24.00 8.32 -1.07
CA ASP A 243 23.14 8.49 0.09
C ASP A 243 21.95 7.52 0.11
N GLY A 244 22.08 6.36 -0.54
CA GLY A 244 21.03 5.35 -0.61
C GLY A 244 20.76 4.68 0.73
N ILE A 245 19.53 4.81 1.23
CA ILE A 245 19.12 4.29 2.56
C ILE A 245 18.49 2.91 2.53
N CYS A 246 17.98 2.49 1.39
CA CYS A 246 17.43 1.15 1.20
C CYS A 246 17.58 0.68 -0.25
N ARG A 247 17.55 -0.63 -0.43
CA ARG A 247 17.49 -1.29 -1.73
C ARG A 247 16.06 -1.64 -2.08
N ALA A 248 15.70 -1.49 -3.34
CA ALA A 248 14.40 -1.87 -3.86
C ALA A 248 14.55 -2.53 -5.23
N ALA A 249 13.77 -3.58 -5.49
CA ALA A 249 13.73 -4.30 -6.76
C ALA A 249 12.28 -4.42 -7.28
N TRP A 250 11.33 -3.74 -6.63
CA TRP A 250 9.94 -3.78 -7.08
C TRP A 250 9.78 -3.00 -8.38
N PRO A 251 9.14 -3.59 -9.38
CA PRO A 251 8.88 -2.93 -10.65
C PRO A 251 7.89 -1.78 -10.48
N ILE A 252 7.83 -0.98 -11.52
CA ILE A 252 6.88 0.11 -11.57
C ILE A 252 5.46 -0.42 -11.89
N GLU A 253 4.45 -0.14 -11.09
CA GLU A 253 3.09 -0.64 -11.18
C GLU A 253 2.05 0.48 -11.21
N LEU A 254 1.16 0.50 -12.21
CA LEU A 254 0.19 1.55 -12.40
C LEU A 254 -1.22 1.01 -12.47
N HIS A 255 -2.05 1.46 -11.56
CA HIS A 255 -3.48 1.16 -11.55
C HIS A 255 -4.25 2.24 -12.31
N VAL A 256 -4.23 2.13 -13.65
CA VAL A 256 -4.83 3.12 -14.57
C VAL A 256 -6.30 2.82 -14.89
N PRO A 257 -7.04 3.76 -15.47
CA PRO A 257 -8.34 3.48 -16.10
C PRO A 257 -8.25 2.34 -17.12
N GLY A 258 -9.38 1.69 -17.39
CA GLY A 258 -9.45 0.58 -18.36
C GLY A 258 -9.27 -0.82 -17.78
N GLY A 259 -9.19 -0.95 -16.46
CA GLY A 259 -9.27 -2.26 -15.77
C GLY A 259 -7.98 -3.06 -15.68
N LEU A 260 -6.92 -2.71 -16.39
CA LEU A 260 -5.62 -3.39 -16.33
C LEU A 260 -4.64 -2.67 -15.40
N THR A 261 -3.59 -3.38 -15.01
CA THR A 261 -2.43 -2.82 -14.32
C THR A 261 -1.26 -2.78 -15.31
N GLU A 262 -0.73 -1.60 -15.55
CA GLU A 262 0.50 -1.47 -16.33
C GLU A 262 1.72 -1.78 -15.48
N TRP A 263 2.68 -2.47 -16.06
CA TRP A 263 3.92 -2.86 -15.41
C TRP A 263 5.13 -2.43 -16.24
N ARG A 264 6.16 -1.93 -15.54
CA ARG A 264 7.48 -1.82 -16.12
C ARG A 264 8.49 -2.41 -15.19
N PHE A 265 9.19 -3.37 -15.73
CA PHE A 265 10.15 -4.16 -14.99
C PHE A 265 11.54 -3.50 -15.11
N LEU A 266 12.33 -3.65 -14.06
CA LEU A 266 13.77 -3.51 -14.16
C LEU A 266 14.30 -4.68 -14.98
N ASP A 267 15.49 -4.53 -15.56
CA ASP A 267 16.21 -5.66 -16.13
C ASP A 267 16.47 -6.71 -15.04
N ASP A 268 16.63 -7.96 -15.45
CA ASP A 268 16.83 -9.07 -14.52
C ASP A 268 18.02 -8.80 -13.57
N ASP A 269 17.85 -9.21 -12.32
CA ASP A 269 18.80 -9.03 -11.23
C ASP A 269 19.16 -7.58 -10.86
N ARG A 270 18.51 -6.59 -11.44
CA ARG A 270 18.71 -5.19 -11.06
C ARG A 270 17.90 -4.79 -9.85
N TRP A 271 18.45 -3.84 -9.12
CA TRP A 271 17.82 -3.15 -8.01
C TRP A 271 18.29 -1.69 -8.00
N TYR A 272 17.53 -0.84 -7.33
CA TYR A 272 17.88 0.57 -7.17
C TYR A 272 17.94 0.94 -5.69
N THR A 273 18.52 2.09 -5.37
CA THR A 273 18.47 2.64 -4.01
C THR A 273 17.53 3.84 -3.95
N VAL A 274 16.88 4.01 -2.81
CA VAL A 274 16.15 5.24 -2.50
C VAL A 274 17.09 6.19 -1.77
N PRO A 275 17.39 7.38 -2.34
CA PRO A 275 18.32 8.30 -1.69
C PRO A 275 17.69 9.00 -0.48
N TYR A 276 18.49 9.26 0.55
CA TYR A 276 18.07 9.96 1.76
C TYR A 276 17.41 11.31 1.46
N ARG A 277 17.91 12.01 0.45
CA ARG A 277 17.39 13.32 0.01
C ARG A 277 15.92 13.29 -0.43
N CYS A 278 15.36 12.13 -0.80
CA CYS A 278 13.94 11.99 -1.09
C CYS A 278 13.06 12.08 0.17
N LEU A 279 13.65 11.88 1.37
CA LEU A 279 12.94 11.92 2.64
C LEU A 279 13.02 13.30 3.29
N VAL A 280 13.88 14.17 2.79
CA VAL A 280 14.16 15.50 3.36
C VAL A 280 13.33 16.55 2.60
N PRO A 281 12.33 17.18 3.23
CA PRO A 281 11.58 18.27 2.60
C PRO A 281 12.49 19.45 2.21
N GLU A 282 12.13 20.20 1.17
CA GLU A 282 12.82 21.45 0.79
C GLU A 282 12.78 22.50 1.91
N ARG A 283 11.73 22.47 2.73
CA ARG A 283 11.54 23.32 3.89
C ARG A 283 11.24 22.47 5.11
N ILE A 284 11.35 23.02 6.29
CA ILE A 284 11.19 22.40 7.60
C ILE A 284 12.42 21.55 7.97
N ALA A 285 13.33 22.19 8.67
CA ALA A 285 14.68 21.70 8.89
C ALA A 285 14.76 20.43 9.77
N ASN A 286 13.77 20.20 10.63
CA ASN A 286 13.75 19.07 11.57
C ASN A 286 12.68 18.01 11.22
N LEU A 287 12.28 17.95 9.95
CA LEU A 287 11.30 16.99 9.46
C LEU A 287 11.93 16.01 8.45
N LEU A 288 11.62 14.74 8.60
CA LEU A 288 11.79 13.69 7.60
C LEU A 288 10.43 13.12 7.22
N VAL A 289 10.37 12.51 6.05
CA VAL A 289 9.15 11.84 5.57
C VAL A 289 9.47 10.40 5.19
N ALA A 290 8.56 9.48 5.41
CA ALA A 290 8.71 8.07 5.06
C ALA A 290 7.41 7.48 4.46
N GLY A 291 7.55 6.42 3.67
CA GLY A 291 6.40 5.72 3.06
C GLY A 291 5.91 6.38 1.77
N ARG A 292 4.60 6.32 1.50
CA ARG A 292 3.97 6.76 0.24
C ARG A 292 4.16 8.25 -0.11
N CYS A 293 4.44 9.07 0.87
CA CYS A 293 4.54 10.52 0.73
C CYS A 293 5.97 11.04 0.53
N VAL A 294 6.96 10.18 0.30
CA VAL A 294 8.32 10.59 -0.09
C VAL A 294 8.33 11.33 -1.42
N SER A 295 9.38 12.11 -1.66
CA SER A 295 9.54 12.84 -2.91
C SER A 295 9.86 11.91 -4.07
N ALA A 296 8.90 11.76 -4.96
CA ALA A 296 9.02 10.98 -6.18
C ALA A 296 8.18 11.61 -7.29
N THR A 297 8.51 11.39 -8.55
CA THR A 297 7.67 11.89 -9.64
C THR A 297 6.26 11.34 -9.53
N SER A 298 5.28 12.10 -9.99
CA SER A 298 3.87 11.71 -10.03
C SER A 298 3.69 10.33 -10.69
N ARG A 299 4.42 10.08 -11.74
CA ARG A 299 4.46 8.79 -12.39
C ARG A 299 5.05 7.67 -11.57
N PHE A 300 6.08 7.93 -10.79
CA PHE A 300 6.64 6.96 -9.87
C PHE A 300 5.68 6.69 -8.71
N ALA A 301 5.14 7.72 -8.12
CA ALA A 301 4.24 7.60 -6.99
C ALA A 301 2.90 6.99 -7.37
N MET A 302 2.35 7.34 -8.55
CA MET A 302 1.22 6.63 -9.09
C MET A 302 1.50 5.20 -9.42
N ARG A 303 2.75 4.93 -9.56
CA ARG A 303 3.21 3.83 -10.23
C ARG A 303 4.18 3.10 -9.55
N SER A 304 4.35 3.32 -8.32
CA SER A 304 5.35 2.58 -7.78
C SER A 304 4.95 1.32 -7.93
N GLY A 305 5.24 1.10 -8.64
CA GLY A 305 5.38 0.96 -9.64
C GLY A 305 5.24 1.02 -11.01
N THR A 306 5.27 1.92 -11.78
CA THR A 306 5.09 2.01 -13.05
C THR A 306 5.52 2.96 -13.86
N ARG A 307 5.34 3.29 -14.82
CA ARG A 307 5.71 4.00 -15.63
C ARG A 307 5.07 4.62 -16.63
N GLN A 308 5.46 4.93 -17.51
CA GLN A 308 5.34 5.62 -18.50
C GLN A 308 5.88 5.61 -19.66
N ARG A 309 5.51 5.88 -20.38
CA ARG A 309 5.85 6.68 -21.35
C ARG A 309 4.76 7.36 -21.79
#